data_74dc101f099813b737acb64eead0eebb
#
_entry.id   74dc101f099813b737acb64eead0eebb
#
_cell.length_a   1.000
_cell.length_b   1.000
_cell.length_c   1.000
_cell.angle_alpha   90.00
_cell.angle_beta   90.00
_cell.angle_gamma   90.00
#
_symmetry.space_group_name_H-M   'P 1'
#
loop_
_entity.id
_entity.type
_entity.pdbx_description
1 polymer ?
#
loop_
_entity_poly.entity_id
_entity_poly.type
_entity_poly.pdbx_seq_one_letter_code
_entity_poly.pdbx_strand_id
1 'polypeptide(L)'
;MSGPGSAAAGALEMLAARGQSLAVAESLTGGLVAGALTAVPGASRVVRGAVTAYATEVKREVLGVDGALLAARGAVDGEVARQMASGARRVLGADWGLATTGVAGPDPQDGHPVGTVFVAVQGPDGAGAVRRLSLAGGRDRIRQDTIRAVLALLLSELTENTRAQDTEQHGGNGCLQP
;
A
#
# COMPACT_ATOMS: atom_id res chain seq x y z
N MET A 1 -20.09 -8.11 -1.79
CA MET A 1 -18.97 -7.36 -1.16
C MET A 1 -17.84 -8.33 -0.88
N SER A 2 -16.75 -8.22 -1.61
CA SER A 2 -15.58 -9.09 -1.43
C SER A 2 -14.91 -8.77 -0.09
N GLY A 3 -14.72 -9.77 0.77
CA GLY A 3 -14.00 -9.61 2.03
C GLY A 3 -12.50 -9.31 1.79
N PRO A 4 -11.76 -8.86 2.82
CA PRO A 4 -10.32 -8.58 2.68
C PRO A 4 -9.53 -9.78 2.15
N GLY A 5 -9.98 -11.01 2.44
CA GLY A 5 -9.36 -12.23 1.93
C GLY A 5 -9.48 -12.41 0.42
N SER A 6 -10.57 -11.95 -0.22
CA SER A 6 -10.71 -12.06 -1.67
C SER A 6 -9.85 -11.04 -2.41
N ALA A 7 -9.71 -9.81 -1.89
CA ALA A 7 -8.83 -8.80 -2.47
C ALA A 7 -7.35 -9.19 -2.32
N ALA A 8 -6.96 -9.73 -1.15
CA ALA A 8 -5.61 -10.24 -0.93
C ALA A 8 -5.28 -11.39 -1.90
N ALA A 9 -6.18 -12.39 -2.01
CA ALA A 9 -5.99 -13.53 -2.90
C ALA A 9 -5.86 -13.08 -4.36
N GLY A 10 -6.75 -12.22 -4.85
CA GLY A 10 -6.70 -11.71 -6.22
C GLY A 10 -5.42 -10.92 -6.52
N ALA A 11 -4.98 -10.06 -5.60
CA ALA A 11 -3.74 -9.31 -5.75
C ALA A 11 -2.51 -10.23 -5.78
N LEU A 12 -2.44 -11.21 -4.87
CA LEU A 12 -1.33 -12.16 -4.83
C LEU A 12 -1.28 -13.06 -6.07
N GLU A 13 -2.43 -13.47 -6.57
CA GLU A 13 -2.52 -14.25 -7.81
C GLU A 13 -2.01 -13.45 -9.02
N MET A 14 -2.42 -12.19 -9.17
CA MET A 14 -1.93 -11.31 -10.23
C MET A 14 -0.42 -11.07 -10.14
N LEU A 15 0.11 -10.82 -8.94
CA LEU A 15 1.54 -10.62 -8.72
C LEU A 15 2.34 -11.90 -9.00
N ALA A 16 1.85 -13.05 -8.56
CA ALA A 16 2.48 -14.36 -8.84
C ALA A 16 2.54 -14.65 -10.34
N ALA A 17 1.46 -14.37 -11.08
CA ALA A 17 1.42 -14.54 -12.54
C ALA A 17 2.43 -13.66 -13.29
N ARG A 18 2.77 -12.49 -12.71
CA ARG A 18 3.78 -11.56 -13.27
C ARG A 18 5.20 -11.82 -12.77
N GLY A 19 5.40 -12.74 -11.83
CA GLY A 19 6.69 -12.92 -11.16
C GLY A 19 7.11 -11.71 -10.33
N GLN A 20 6.16 -10.90 -9.86
CA GLN A 20 6.39 -9.69 -9.08
C GLN A 20 6.20 -9.92 -7.59
N SER A 21 6.87 -9.14 -6.79
CA SER A 21 6.92 -9.24 -5.33
C SER A 21 6.31 -8.02 -4.63
N LEU A 22 5.91 -8.20 -3.37
CA LEU A 22 5.19 -7.22 -2.56
C LEU A 22 5.85 -7.03 -1.19
N ALA A 23 5.96 -5.76 -0.77
CA ALA A 23 6.37 -5.35 0.56
C ALA A 23 5.32 -4.45 1.22
N VAL A 24 5.27 -4.42 2.54
CA VAL A 24 4.29 -3.63 3.29
C VAL A 24 4.97 -2.75 4.34
N ALA A 25 4.51 -1.51 4.45
CA ALA A 25 4.83 -0.60 5.54
C ALA A 25 3.55 -0.27 6.32
N GLU A 26 3.51 -0.61 7.59
CA GLU A 26 2.33 -0.43 8.41
C GLU A 26 2.56 0.54 9.58
N SER A 27 1.59 1.39 9.86
CA SER A 27 1.55 2.16 11.09
C SER A 27 0.34 1.72 11.93
N LEU A 28 -0.82 2.35 11.77
CA LEU A 28 -2.00 2.05 12.61
C LEU A 28 -2.51 0.60 12.50
N THR A 29 -2.24 -0.09 11.42
CA THR A 29 -2.67 -1.47 11.21
C THR A 29 -1.80 -2.50 11.95
N GLY A 30 -0.56 -2.13 12.31
CA GLY A 30 0.27 -2.85 13.28
C GLY A 30 0.58 -4.31 12.91
N GLY A 31 0.79 -4.62 11.63
CA GLY A 31 1.08 -5.97 11.13
C GLY A 31 -0.13 -6.72 10.56
N LEU A 32 -1.34 -6.16 10.67
CA LEU A 32 -2.56 -6.85 10.22
C LEU A 32 -2.68 -6.93 8.68
N VAL A 33 -2.10 -5.99 7.93
CA VAL A 33 -2.06 -6.09 6.45
C VAL A 33 -1.16 -7.26 6.05
N ALA A 34 0.02 -7.37 6.65
CA ALA A 34 0.90 -8.51 6.46
C ALA A 34 0.22 -9.82 6.87
N GLY A 35 -0.48 -9.82 8.00
CA GLY A 35 -1.27 -10.97 8.46
C GLY A 35 -2.35 -11.38 7.47
N ALA A 36 -3.10 -10.42 6.90
CA ALA A 36 -4.13 -10.69 5.91
C ALA A 36 -3.55 -11.27 4.60
N LEU A 37 -2.39 -10.78 4.16
CA LEU A 37 -1.71 -11.31 2.98
C LEU A 37 -1.15 -12.71 3.22
N THR A 38 -0.47 -12.92 4.34
CA THR A 38 0.15 -14.22 4.67
C THR A 38 -0.84 -15.30 5.06
N ALA A 39 -2.09 -14.95 5.37
CA ALA A 39 -3.18 -15.91 5.55
C ALA A 39 -3.60 -16.59 4.23
N VAL A 40 -3.22 -16.03 3.07
CA VAL A 40 -3.53 -16.63 1.77
C VAL A 40 -2.51 -17.70 1.43
N PRO A 41 -2.93 -18.94 1.11
CA PRO A 41 -2.02 -19.99 0.68
C PRO A 41 -1.19 -19.56 -0.55
N GLY A 42 0.12 -19.79 -0.51
CA GLY A 42 1.03 -19.40 -1.58
C GLY A 42 1.55 -17.96 -1.51
N ALA A 43 1.20 -17.20 -0.48
CA ALA A 43 1.69 -15.83 -0.27
C ALA A 43 3.22 -15.73 -0.26
N SER A 44 3.94 -16.76 0.18
CA SER A 44 5.42 -16.80 0.23
C SER A 44 6.10 -16.64 -1.13
N ARG A 45 5.41 -16.86 -2.22
CA ARG A 45 5.92 -16.65 -3.58
C ARG A 45 5.96 -15.17 -3.96
N VAL A 46 5.21 -14.32 -3.27
CA VAL A 46 4.98 -12.92 -3.61
C VAL A 46 5.43 -11.98 -2.48
N VAL A 47 5.04 -12.27 -1.25
CA VAL A 47 5.27 -11.38 -0.10
C VAL A 47 6.72 -11.49 0.37
N ARG A 48 7.46 -10.37 0.28
CA ARG A 48 8.84 -10.26 0.74
C ARG A 48 8.93 -10.01 2.25
N GLY A 49 7.96 -9.32 2.81
CA GLY A 49 7.92 -8.97 4.22
C GLY A 49 7.17 -7.68 4.50
N ALA A 50 7.21 -7.26 5.75
CA ALA A 50 6.58 -6.03 6.21
C ALA A 50 7.45 -5.32 7.26
N VAL A 51 7.32 -3.99 7.32
CA VAL A 51 7.88 -3.13 8.36
C VAL A 51 6.72 -2.47 9.09
N THR A 52 6.55 -2.79 10.37
CA THR A 52 5.63 -2.06 11.25
C THR A 52 6.35 -0.83 11.80
N ALA A 53 6.24 0.28 11.06
CA ALA A 53 6.84 1.56 11.40
C ALA A 53 5.90 2.38 12.30
N TYR A 54 5.69 1.91 13.53
CA TYR A 54 4.71 2.50 14.45
C TYR A 54 5.17 3.85 15.00
N ALA A 55 6.42 3.95 15.42
CA ALA A 55 7.04 5.20 15.83
C ALA A 55 7.43 6.05 14.60
N THR A 56 7.38 7.37 14.74
CA THR A 56 7.72 8.30 13.66
C THR A 56 9.18 8.18 13.22
N GLU A 57 10.09 7.94 14.17
CA GLU A 57 11.51 7.72 13.92
C GLU A 57 11.76 6.52 13.01
N VAL A 58 11.00 5.44 13.18
CA VAL A 58 11.12 4.22 12.34
C VAL A 58 10.70 4.50 10.90
N LYS A 59 9.72 5.38 10.69
CA LYS A 59 9.35 5.83 9.33
C LYS A 59 10.54 6.51 8.63
N ARG A 60 11.29 7.33 9.36
CA ARG A 60 12.48 8.01 8.84
C ARG A 60 13.67 7.06 8.69
N GLU A 61 14.03 6.38 9.77
CA GLU A 61 15.30 5.65 9.85
C GLU A 61 15.29 4.33 9.06
N VAL A 62 14.17 3.63 9.04
CA VAL A 62 14.03 2.35 8.33
C VAL A 62 13.47 2.55 6.92
N LEU A 63 12.37 3.29 6.80
CA LEU A 63 11.69 3.46 5.51
C LEU A 63 12.22 4.67 4.71
N GLY A 64 13.04 5.52 5.30
CA GLY A 64 13.62 6.69 4.65
C GLY A 64 12.61 7.77 4.29
N VAL A 65 11.55 7.91 5.08
CA VAL A 65 10.62 9.03 4.94
C VAL A 65 11.36 10.32 5.30
N ASP A 66 11.14 11.37 4.51
CA ASP A 66 11.78 12.65 4.70
C ASP A 66 11.49 13.23 6.10
N GLY A 67 12.54 13.51 6.86
CA GLY A 67 12.45 14.07 8.20
C GLY A 67 11.85 15.48 8.23
N ALA A 68 12.10 16.30 7.20
CA ALA A 68 11.51 17.63 7.09
C ALA A 68 10.00 17.55 6.81
N LEU A 69 9.56 16.58 6.01
CA LEU A 69 8.15 16.31 5.78
C LEU A 69 7.45 15.88 7.07
N LEU A 70 8.05 14.95 7.82
CA LEU A 70 7.51 14.49 9.11
C LEU A 70 7.42 15.62 10.13
N ALA A 71 8.43 16.50 10.19
CA ALA A 71 8.42 17.66 11.08
C ALA A 71 7.34 18.68 10.69
N ALA A 72 7.11 18.90 9.39
CA ALA A 72 6.17 19.89 8.89
C ALA A 72 4.71 19.43 8.91
N ARG A 73 4.43 18.13 8.63
CA ARG A 73 3.08 17.62 8.41
C ARG A 73 2.67 16.49 9.37
N GLY A 74 3.58 16.02 10.21
CA GLY A 74 3.34 14.85 11.06
C GLY A 74 3.36 13.53 10.28
N ALA A 75 3.02 12.45 10.97
CA ALA A 75 3.02 11.11 10.39
C ALA A 75 1.74 10.78 9.62
N VAL A 76 0.66 11.54 9.81
CA VAL A 76 -0.65 11.30 9.18
C VAL A 76 -0.80 12.20 7.97
N ASP A 77 -0.19 11.79 6.87
CA ASP A 77 -0.14 12.57 5.63
C ASP A 77 -0.03 11.65 4.40
N GLY A 78 -0.58 12.07 3.26
CA GLY A 78 -0.58 11.26 2.03
C GLY A 78 0.79 11.08 1.42
N GLU A 79 1.65 12.11 1.48
CA GLU A 79 3.02 12.00 0.99
C GLU A 79 3.88 11.13 1.90
N VAL A 80 3.65 11.17 3.22
CA VAL A 80 4.27 10.23 4.16
C VAL A 80 3.88 8.79 3.81
N ALA A 81 2.60 8.50 3.55
CA ALA A 81 2.15 7.18 3.12
C ALA A 81 2.84 6.73 1.81
N ARG A 82 2.95 7.62 0.83
CA ARG A 82 3.63 7.33 -0.43
C ARG A 82 5.11 6.99 -0.21
N GLN A 83 5.81 7.77 0.59
CA GLN A 83 7.21 7.52 0.91
C GLN A 83 7.42 6.26 1.74
N MET A 84 6.49 5.93 2.64
CA MET A 84 6.49 4.65 3.36
C MET A 84 6.39 3.46 2.40
N ALA A 85 5.47 3.51 1.42
CA ALA A 85 5.31 2.45 0.43
C ALA A 85 6.57 2.30 -0.45
N SER A 86 7.16 3.41 -0.90
CA SER A 86 8.42 3.42 -1.65
C SER A 86 9.58 2.90 -0.80
N GLY A 87 9.62 3.27 0.48
CA GLY A 87 10.61 2.80 1.45
C GLY A 87 10.55 1.29 1.66
N ALA A 88 9.35 0.72 1.81
CA ALA A 88 9.17 -0.73 1.94
C ALA A 88 9.70 -1.48 0.71
N ARG A 89 9.39 -0.99 -0.50
CA ARG A 89 9.95 -1.54 -1.76
C ARG A 89 11.47 -1.60 -1.72
N ARG A 90 12.10 -0.49 -1.38
CA ARG A 90 13.56 -0.36 -1.34
C ARG A 90 14.19 -1.27 -0.30
N VAL A 91 13.69 -1.23 0.93
CA VAL A 91 14.26 -1.97 2.07
C VAL A 91 14.14 -3.49 1.90
N LEU A 92 13.01 -3.94 1.37
CA LEU A 92 12.71 -5.37 1.22
C LEU A 92 12.96 -5.90 -0.20
N GLY A 93 13.43 -5.04 -1.11
CA GLY A 93 13.73 -5.43 -2.49
C GLY A 93 12.51 -5.96 -3.24
N ALA A 94 11.37 -5.27 -3.12
CA ALA A 94 10.12 -5.68 -3.74
C ALA A 94 9.75 -4.81 -4.94
N ASP A 95 8.95 -5.34 -5.86
CA ASP A 95 8.44 -4.61 -7.02
C ASP A 95 7.32 -3.65 -6.63
N TRP A 96 6.46 -4.06 -5.70
CA TRP A 96 5.34 -3.29 -5.19
C TRP A 96 5.46 -3.03 -3.70
N GLY A 97 5.02 -1.86 -3.26
CA GLY A 97 4.94 -1.48 -1.85
C GLY A 97 3.56 -0.98 -1.48
N LEU A 98 3.07 -1.41 -0.32
CA LEU A 98 1.87 -0.88 0.33
C LEU A 98 2.25 -0.05 1.54
N ALA A 99 1.44 0.95 1.87
CA ALA A 99 1.58 1.63 3.14
C ALA A 99 0.23 2.02 3.75
N THR A 100 0.21 2.08 5.08
CA THR A 100 -0.89 2.59 5.88
C THR A 100 -0.35 3.55 6.94
N THR A 101 -0.95 4.74 7.05
CA THR A 101 -0.74 5.65 8.17
C THR A 101 -2.05 6.34 8.52
N GLY A 102 -2.27 6.71 9.79
CA GLY A 102 -3.52 7.33 10.19
C GLY A 102 -3.82 7.26 11.68
N VAL A 103 -4.97 7.80 12.04
CA VAL A 103 -5.44 7.94 13.43
C VAL A 103 -6.52 6.90 13.72
N ALA A 104 -6.15 5.84 14.45
CA ALA A 104 -7.10 4.81 14.88
C ALA A 104 -7.89 5.22 16.15
N GLY A 105 -7.43 6.23 16.88
CA GLY A 105 -8.05 6.71 18.11
C GLY A 105 -7.55 5.96 19.37
N PRO A 106 -8.07 6.31 20.55
CA PRO A 106 -9.26 7.15 20.77
C PRO A 106 -9.06 8.66 20.55
N ASP A 107 -7.81 9.16 20.63
CA ASP A 107 -7.50 10.58 20.56
C ASP A 107 -7.09 11.00 19.14
N PRO A 108 -7.34 12.26 18.75
CA PRO A 108 -6.78 12.85 17.53
C PRO A 108 -5.23 12.85 17.55
N GLN A 109 -4.63 12.91 16.39
CA GLN A 109 -3.16 12.97 16.24
C GLN A 109 -2.78 13.89 15.09
N ASP A 110 -1.67 14.63 15.23
CA ASP A 110 -1.10 15.51 14.19
C ASP A 110 -2.13 16.49 13.60
N GLY A 111 -3.10 16.96 14.41
CA GLY A 111 -4.17 17.83 13.94
C GLY A 111 -5.29 17.13 13.15
N HIS A 112 -5.25 15.82 13.03
CA HIS A 112 -6.27 15.03 12.33
C HIS A 112 -7.22 14.34 13.31
N PRO A 113 -8.55 14.35 13.01
CA PRO A 113 -9.52 13.60 13.80
C PRO A 113 -9.32 12.09 13.66
N VAL A 114 -9.83 11.34 14.65
CA VAL A 114 -9.91 9.88 14.61
C VAL A 114 -10.61 9.42 13.33
N GLY A 115 -10.06 8.40 12.67
CA GLY A 115 -10.56 7.87 11.40
C GLY A 115 -9.94 8.51 10.16
N THR A 116 -9.10 9.55 10.30
CA THR A 116 -8.29 10.04 9.18
C THR A 116 -7.19 9.02 8.89
N VAL A 117 -7.21 8.45 7.70
CA VAL A 117 -6.26 7.42 7.27
C VAL A 117 -5.77 7.73 5.85
N PHE A 118 -4.51 7.48 5.59
CA PHE A 118 -3.94 7.46 4.25
C PHE A 118 -3.42 6.06 3.94
N VAL A 119 -3.79 5.56 2.77
CA VAL A 119 -3.27 4.31 2.22
C VAL A 119 -2.55 4.61 0.91
N ALA A 120 -1.45 3.91 0.66
CA ALA A 120 -0.65 4.12 -0.54
C ALA A 120 -0.21 2.80 -1.15
N VAL A 121 -0.09 2.82 -2.46
CA VAL A 121 0.51 1.77 -3.28
C VAL A 121 1.58 2.40 -4.15
N GLN A 122 2.73 1.78 -4.28
CA GLN A 122 3.79 2.18 -5.19
C GLN A 122 4.30 0.96 -5.94
N GLY A 123 4.32 1.05 -7.25
CA GLY A 123 4.76 0.00 -8.17
C GLY A 123 5.96 0.42 -9.01
N PRO A 124 6.36 -0.42 -9.98
CA PRO A 124 7.37 -0.07 -10.97
C PRO A 124 6.85 1.03 -11.92
N ASP A 125 7.78 1.68 -12.64
CA ASP A 125 7.51 2.64 -13.72
C ASP A 125 6.59 3.81 -13.32
N GLY A 126 6.62 4.21 -12.03
CA GLY A 126 5.78 5.28 -11.51
C GLY A 126 4.33 4.88 -11.21
N ALA A 127 3.97 3.62 -11.38
CA ALA A 127 2.65 3.12 -11.00
C ALA A 127 2.40 3.33 -9.50
N GLY A 128 1.19 3.72 -9.15
CA GLY A 128 0.81 3.86 -7.75
C GLY A 128 -0.23 4.93 -7.50
N ALA A 129 -0.82 4.86 -6.34
CA ALA A 129 -1.84 5.80 -5.89
C ALA A 129 -1.77 6.01 -4.37
N VAL A 130 -2.31 7.15 -3.95
CA VAL A 130 -2.55 7.47 -2.55
C VAL A 130 -4.02 7.81 -2.38
N ARG A 131 -4.65 7.28 -1.34
CA ARG A 131 -6.03 7.61 -0.98
C ARG A 131 -6.12 8.09 0.45
N ARG A 132 -6.83 9.21 0.64
CA ARG A 132 -7.29 9.66 1.96
C ARG A 132 -8.64 9.03 2.24
N LEU A 133 -8.80 8.51 3.45
CA LEU A 133 -10.04 7.91 3.95
C LEU A 133 -10.50 8.68 5.19
N SER A 134 -11.82 8.76 5.37
CA SER A 134 -12.46 9.25 6.58
C SER A 134 -13.33 8.11 7.11
N LEU A 135 -12.75 7.33 8.03
CA LEU A 135 -13.38 6.13 8.57
C LEU A 135 -14.09 6.43 9.89
N ALA A 136 -15.19 5.72 10.14
CA ALA A 136 -15.98 5.85 11.34
C ALA A 136 -15.93 4.58 12.19
N GLY A 137 -16.16 4.73 13.48
CA GLY A 137 -16.21 3.63 14.45
C GLY A 137 -15.04 3.62 15.43
N GLY A 138 -14.95 2.58 16.23
CA GLY A 138 -13.86 2.41 17.19
C GLY A 138 -12.56 1.95 16.51
N ARG A 139 -11.49 1.96 17.29
CA ARG A 139 -10.11 1.63 16.87
C ARG A 139 -10.01 0.37 16.03
N ASP A 140 -10.62 -0.73 16.46
CA ASP A 140 -10.54 -2.00 15.72
C ASP A 140 -11.25 -1.92 14.37
N ARG A 141 -12.39 -1.25 14.29
CA ARG A 141 -13.14 -1.05 13.07
C ARG A 141 -12.32 -0.23 12.05
N ILE A 142 -11.72 0.88 12.49
CA ILE A 142 -10.88 1.74 11.65
C ILE A 142 -9.70 0.94 11.09
N ARG A 143 -9.03 0.14 11.90
CA ARG A 143 -7.92 -0.72 11.46
C ARG A 143 -8.38 -1.75 10.43
N GLN A 144 -9.50 -2.43 10.66
CA GLN A 144 -10.06 -3.41 9.72
C GLN A 144 -10.48 -2.78 8.38
N ASP A 145 -11.12 -1.62 8.43
CA ASP A 145 -11.52 -0.92 7.20
C ASP A 145 -10.30 -0.38 6.45
N THR A 146 -9.22 0.00 7.13
CA THR A 146 -7.93 0.36 6.52
C THR A 146 -7.31 -0.82 5.75
N ILE A 147 -7.33 -2.02 6.33
CA ILE A 147 -6.83 -3.24 5.67
C ILE A 147 -7.61 -3.50 4.37
N ARG A 148 -8.94 -3.43 4.43
CA ARG A 148 -9.79 -3.60 3.24
C ARG A 148 -9.45 -2.57 2.16
N ALA A 149 -9.29 -1.31 2.56
CA ALA A 149 -9.03 -0.21 1.64
C ALA A 149 -7.67 -0.33 0.94
N VAL A 150 -6.60 -0.65 1.65
CA VAL A 150 -5.27 -0.77 1.04
C VAL A 150 -5.16 -1.98 0.12
N LEU A 151 -5.79 -3.10 0.45
CA LEU A 151 -5.82 -4.29 -0.40
C LEU A 151 -6.69 -4.07 -1.66
N ALA A 152 -7.80 -3.36 -1.53
CA ALA A 152 -8.62 -2.97 -2.67
C ALA A 152 -7.89 -1.99 -3.59
N LEU A 153 -7.14 -1.04 -3.02
CA LEU A 153 -6.30 -0.11 -3.78
C LEU A 153 -5.21 -0.87 -4.57
N LEU A 154 -4.53 -1.81 -3.94
CA LEU A 154 -3.54 -2.66 -4.62
C LEU A 154 -4.16 -3.39 -5.81
N LEU A 155 -5.29 -4.04 -5.62
CA LEU A 155 -5.95 -4.79 -6.68
C LEU A 155 -6.37 -3.87 -7.86
N SER A 156 -6.85 -2.66 -7.57
CA SER A 156 -7.18 -1.65 -8.58
C SER A 156 -5.94 -1.25 -9.39
N GLU A 157 -4.83 -0.89 -8.71
CA GLU A 157 -3.59 -0.48 -9.35
C GLU A 157 -2.99 -1.60 -10.24
N LEU A 158 -3.02 -2.83 -9.75
CA LEU A 158 -2.57 -3.98 -10.55
C LEU A 158 -3.43 -4.17 -11.80
N THR A 159 -4.75 -4.01 -11.69
CA THR A 159 -5.68 -4.15 -12.82
C THR A 159 -5.46 -3.04 -13.87
N GLU A 160 -5.27 -1.80 -13.43
CA GLU A 160 -5.01 -0.66 -14.31
C GLU A 160 -3.66 -0.77 -15.02
N ASN A 161 -2.63 -1.20 -14.29
CA ASN A 161 -1.29 -1.42 -14.86
C ASN A 161 -1.29 -2.51 -15.95
N THR A 162 -2.08 -3.59 -15.79
CA THR A 162 -2.26 -4.60 -16.84
C THR A 162 -2.85 -4.00 -18.11
N ARG A 163 -3.92 -3.22 -17.98
CA ARG A 163 -4.59 -2.60 -19.13
C ARG A 163 -3.66 -1.64 -19.89
N ALA A 164 -2.84 -0.88 -19.19
CA ALA A 164 -1.87 0.02 -19.81
C ALA A 164 -0.83 -0.74 -20.62
N GLN A 165 -0.28 -1.82 -20.09
CA GLN A 165 0.70 -2.67 -20.78
C GLN A 165 0.11 -3.36 -22.02
N ASP A 166 -1.11 -3.86 -21.94
CA ASP A 166 -1.81 -4.48 -23.07
C ASP A 166 -2.08 -3.48 -24.21
N THR A 167 -2.37 -2.23 -23.88
CA THR A 167 -2.61 -1.16 -24.85
C THR A 167 -1.31 -0.78 -25.58
N GLU A 168 -0.17 -0.73 -24.92
CA GLU A 168 1.12 -0.44 -25.52
C GLU A 168 1.58 -1.56 -26.47
N GLN A 169 1.33 -2.82 -26.13
CA GLN A 169 1.70 -3.97 -26.98
C GLN A 169 0.84 -4.08 -28.25
N HIS A 170 -0.41 -3.65 -28.23
CA HIS A 170 -1.32 -3.70 -29.37
C HIS A 170 -1.31 -2.43 -30.24
N GLY A 171 -0.80 -1.30 -29.72
CA GLY A 171 -0.68 -0.05 -30.46
C GLY A 171 0.52 0.04 -31.43
N GLY A 172 1.47 -0.90 -31.37
CA GLY A 172 2.69 -0.91 -32.15
C GLY A 172 2.63 -1.53 -33.54
N ASN A 173 1.48 -2.07 -34.00
CA ASN A 173 1.37 -2.77 -35.29
C ASN A 173 0.47 -2.01 -36.30
N GLY A 174 0.77 -0.77 -36.58
CA GLY A 174 0.06 0.00 -37.59
C GLY A 174 0.95 1.02 -38.25
N CYS A 175 1.73 0.64 -39.23
CA CYS A 175 2.10 1.30 -40.46
C CYS A 175 3.51 0.94 -40.97
N LEU A 176 3.58 -0.07 -41.79
CA LEU A 176 4.58 -0.13 -42.83
C LEU A 176 3.96 -0.90 -44.01
N GLN A 177 3.48 -0.18 -44.97
CA GLN A 177 3.50 -0.66 -46.36
C GLN A 177 3.78 0.51 -47.30
N PRO A 178 4.56 0.25 -48.37
CA PRO A 178 5.21 1.21 -49.25
C PRO A 178 4.26 1.93 -50.19
#